data_b98f5cdeef94ddfe63dd310172d63bb8
#
_entry.id   b98f5cdeef94ddfe63dd310172d63bb8
#
_cell.length_a   1.000
_cell.length_b   1.000
_cell.length_c   1.000
_cell.angle_alpha   90.00
_cell.angle_beta   90.00
_cell.angle_gamma   90.00
#
_symmetry.space_group_name_H-M   'P 1'
#
loop_
_entity.id
_entity.type
_entity.pdbx_description
1 polymer ?
#
loop_
_entity_poly.entity_id
_entity_poly.type
_entity_poly.pdbx_seq_one_letter_code
_entity_poly.pdbx_strand_id
1 'polypeptide(L)'
;MRYPFFTALPLFILLGCSTQQQITSSGNGDISNIDYSSSYQLTDREYGTKTTMELRNGSRIMKTNALPNHPTGQFPNAGNPNRISAQNAKYTFPMEPKLTGESRWAREPGVAVNGVKFEPETAERFVCESGEVYKIEAIQELINLGLDQNLAHVQPTGAYHYHGVPQALVERLDKGEDIILIGYAKDGFPMYYSQSGRYKPSYVLSQDPRTGEICEYRNPRQSLSDSFSDTRPDGTFVSDWVYVEGHGDLDECNGITIDGEYGYLVTKEYPYVSRCLKGEFTETRPQGPPPGAHPHRPPPRGHGED
;
A
#
# COMPACT_ATOMS: atom_id res chain seq x y z
N MET A 1 54.71 -19.10 -64.76
CA MET A 1 54.03 -18.03 -64.01
C MET A 1 52.60 -18.45 -63.81
N ARG A 2 52.21 -18.84 -62.59
CA ARG A 2 50.87 -19.29 -62.25
C ARG A 2 50.31 -18.31 -61.23
N TYR A 3 49.20 -17.63 -61.55
CA TYR A 3 48.45 -16.80 -60.59
C TYR A 3 47.43 -17.66 -59.88
N PRO A 4 47.21 -17.49 -58.56
CA PRO A 4 46.14 -18.15 -57.83
C PRO A 4 44.88 -17.29 -57.89
N PHE A 5 43.76 -17.95 -58.17
CA PHE A 5 42.42 -17.41 -58.06
C PHE A 5 42.01 -17.24 -56.61
N PHE A 6 41.58 -16.03 -56.21
CA PHE A 6 40.91 -15.77 -54.94
C PHE A 6 39.38 -15.90 -55.18
N THR A 7 38.77 -16.88 -54.56
CA THR A 7 37.33 -17.03 -54.49
C THR A 7 36.81 -16.25 -53.25
N ALA A 8 36.03 -15.21 -53.51
CA ALA A 8 35.33 -14.48 -52.44
C ALA A 8 34.04 -15.25 -52.06
N LEU A 9 33.93 -15.57 -50.79
CA LEU A 9 32.75 -16.18 -50.16
C LEU A 9 31.78 -15.06 -49.72
N PRO A 10 30.48 -15.08 -50.09
CA PRO A 10 29.53 -14.08 -49.58
C PRO A 10 29.13 -14.37 -48.14
N LEU A 11 29.30 -13.36 -47.28
CA LEU A 11 28.83 -13.34 -45.89
C LEU A 11 27.30 -13.13 -45.86
N PHE A 12 26.55 -14.18 -45.59
CA PHE A 12 25.12 -14.06 -45.33
C PHE A 12 24.89 -13.51 -43.91
N ILE A 13 24.46 -12.28 -43.81
CA ILE A 13 23.97 -11.69 -42.53
C ILE A 13 22.54 -12.20 -42.33
N LEU A 14 22.37 -13.14 -41.44
CA LEU A 14 21.05 -13.54 -40.90
C LEU A 14 20.53 -12.44 -39.97
N LEU A 15 19.62 -11.61 -40.47
CA LEU A 15 18.78 -10.78 -39.60
C LEU A 15 17.84 -11.71 -38.83
N GLY A 16 18.18 -11.98 -37.60
CA GLY A 16 17.32 -12.63 -36.64
C GLY A 16 16.16 -11.68 -36.25
N CYS A 17 14.99 -11.86 -36.85
CA CYS A 17 13.77 -11.25 -36.38
C CYS A 17 13.35 -11.94 -35.09
N SER A 18 13.62 -11.32 -33.93
CA SER A 18 13.09 -11.78 -32.66
C SER A 18 11.60 -11.44 -32.62
N THR A 19 10.77 -12.39 -32.98
CA THR A 19 9.33 -12.33 -32.70
C THR A 19 9.13 -12.46 -31.21
N GLN A 20 8.84 -11.35 -30.52
CA GLN A 20 8.25 -11.39 -29.20
C GLN A 20 6.91 -12.12 -29.30
N GLN A 21 6.87 -13.35 -28.84
CA GLN A 21 5.64 -14.08 -28.63
C GLN A 21 4.87 -13.39 -27.49
N GLN A 22 3.84 -12.64 -27.86
CA GLN A 22 2.78 -12.27 -26.93
C GLN A 22 2.05 -13.55 -26.52
N ILE A 23 2.28 -14.01 -25.30
CA ILE A 23 1.49 -15.10 -24.73
C ILE A 23 0.13 -14.51 -24.36
N THR A 24 -0.84 -14.61 -25.28
CA THR A 24 -2.25 -14.39 -24.97
C THR A 24 -2.80 -15.68 -24.37
N SER A 25 -2.80 -15.82 -23.06
CA SER A 25 -3.52 -16.90 -22.40
C SER A 25 -5.01 -16.55 -22.31
N SER A 26 -5.80 -16.96 -23.29
CA SER A 26 -7.25 -17.00 -23.22
C SER A 26 -7.69 -18.34 -22.62
N GLY A 27 -7.81 -18.40 -21.32
CA GLY A 27 -8.31 -19.53 -20.54
C GLY A 27 -8.56 -19.08 -19.11
N ASN A 28 -9.32 -19.81 -18.30
CA ASN A 28 -9.32 -19.64 -16.85
C ASN A 28 -7.85 -19.69 -16.40
N GLY A 29 -7.16 -18.55 -16.43
CA GLY A 29 -5.74 -18.49 -16.28
C GLY A 29 -5.40 -18.86 -14.85
N ASP A 30 -4.58 -19.87 -14.71
CA ASP A 30 -3.93 -20.20 -13.46
C ASP A 30 -3.15 -18.96 -13.00
N ILE A 31 -3.73 -18.26 -12.02
CA ILE A 31 -3.22 -16.99 -11.47
C ILE A 31 -1.86 -17.19 -10.82
N SER A 32 -1.52 -18.41 -10.46
CA SER A 32 -0.24 -18.80 -9.83
C SER A 32 0.97 -18.56 -10.75
N ASN A 33 0.76 -18.47 -12.07
CA ASN A 33 1.83 -18.32 -13.07
C ASN A 33 2.03 -16.89 -13.57
N ILE A 34 1.30 -15.90 -13.03
CA ILE A 34 1.49 -14.51 -13.44
C ILE A 34 2.79 -13.95 -12.85
N ASP A 35 3.62 -13.39 -13.72
CA ASP A 35 4.74 -12.55 -13.32
C ASP A 35 4.26 -11.10 -13.14
N TYR A 36 4.02 -10.70 -11.89
CA TYR A 36 3.55 -9.37 -11.55
C TYR A 36 4.63 -8.27 -11.64
N SER A 37 5.89 -8.62 -11.89
CA SER A 37 6.98 -7.66 -12.15
C SER A 37 6.98 -7.16 -13.59
N SER A 38 6.35 -7.89 -14.50
CA SER A 38 6.26 -7.61 -15.94
C SER A 38 4.87 -7.09 -16.35
N SER A 39 4.61 -6.99 -17.65
CA SER A 39 3.26 -6.74 -18.16
C SER A 39 2.38 -7.95 -17.96
N TYR A 40 1.18 -7.76 -17.40
CA TYR A 40 0.27 -8.86 -17.14
C TYR A 40 -1.19 -8.49 -17.40
N GLN A 41 -2.01 -9.53 -17.51
CA GLN A 41 -3.46 -9.45 -17.51
C GLN A 41 -4.01 -10.43 -16.48
N LEU A 42 -4.68 -9.91 -15.47
CA LEU A 42 -5.41 -10.67 -14.47
C LEU A 42 -6.90 -10.58 -14.78
N THR A 43 -7.49 -11.71 -15.07
CA THR A 43 -8.95 -11.85 -15.23
C THR A 43 -9.40 -13.03 -14.38
N ASP A 44 -10.12 -12.73 -13.31
CA ASP A 44 -10.71 -13.75 -12.44
C ASP A 44 -12.23 -13.70 -12.61
N ARG A 45 -12.81 -14.80 -13.15
CA ARG A 45 -14.24 -14.86 -13.42
C ARG A 45 -15.08 -15.12 -12.20
N GLU A 46 -14.52 -15.77 -11.19
CA GLU A 46 -15.19 -16.08 -9.93
C GLU A 46 -15.49 -14.78 -9.17
N TYR A 47 -14.50 -13.89 -9.09
CA TYR A 47 -14.61 -12.62 -8.36
C TYR A 47 -14.93 -11.42 -9.27
N GLY A 48 -14.93 -11.62 -10.59
CA GLY A 48 -15.18 -10.56 -11.56
C GLY A 48 -14.03 -9.57 -11.74
N THR A 49 -12.85 -9.89 -11.21
CA THR A 49 -11.66 -9.02 -11.25
C THR A 49 -11.12 -8.89 -12.68
N LYS A 50 -10.79 -7.66 -13.04
CA LYS A 50 -10.14 -7.32 -14.31
C LYS A 50 -9.06 -6.28 -14.07
N THR A 51 -7.81 -6.69 -14.14
CA THR A 51 -6.65 -5.82 -13.95
C THR A 51 -5.61 -6.10 -15.04
N THR A 52 -5.10 -5.04 -15.65
CA THR A 52 -4.00 -5.13 -16.60
C THR A 52 -2.86 -4.24 -16.14
N MET A 53 -1.63 -4.70 -16.33
CA MET A 53 -0.41 -3.92 -16.17
C MET A 53 0.32 -3.89 -17.51
N GLU A 54 0.60 -2.70 -18.01
CA GLU A 54 1.38 -2.48 -19.21
C GLU A 54 2.66 -1.72 -18.86
N LEU A 55 3.81 -2.27 -19.24
CA LEU A 55 5.09 -1.60 -19.13
C LEU A 55 5.35 -0.81 -20.41
N ARG A 56 5.29 0.53 -20.31
CA ARG A 56 5.42 1.40 -21.48
C ARG A 56 6.03 2.76 -21.13
N ASN A 57 6.97 3.21 -21.95
CA ASN A 57 7.57 4.54 -21.85
C ASN A 57 8.09 4.87 -20.44
N GLY A 58 8.81 3.94 -19.82
CA GLY A 58 9.38 4.13 -18.47
C GLY A 58 8.36 4.13 -17.33
N SER A 59 7.13 3.66 -17.60
CA SER A 59 6.06 3.59 -16.61
C SER A 59 5.37 2.23 -16.60
N ARG A 60 4.90 1.83 -15.42
CA ARG A 60 3.89 0.78 -15.24
C ARG A 60 2.53 1.45 -15.27
N ILE A 61 1.67 1.04 -16.20
CA ILE A 61 0.31 1.57 -16.36
C ILE A 61 -0.68 0.47 -16.00
N MET A 62 -1.32 0.63 -14.86
CA MET A 62 -2.37 -0.28 -14.41
C MET A 62 -3.74 0.28 -14.79
N LYS A 63 -4.59 -0.58 -15.37
CA LYS A 63 -6.04 -0.33 -15.53
C LYS A 63 -6.78 -1.45 -14.82
N THR A 64 -7.74 -1.10 -13.98
CA THR A 64 -8.41 -2.06 -13.11
C THR A 64 -9.85 -1.67 -12.82
N ASN A 65 -10.68 -2.69 -12.60
CA ASN A 65 -12.00 -2.50 -12.00
C ASN A 65 -11.97 -2.56 -10.46
N ALA A 66 -10.79 -2.71 -9.85
CA ALA A 66 -10.55 -2.72 -8.42
C ALA A 66 -11.43 -3.71 -7.61
N LEU A 67 -11.94 -4.74 -8.26
CA LEU A 67 -12.54 -5.88 -7.57
C LEU A 67 -11.44 -6.82 -7.08
N PRO A 68 -11.47 -7.25 -5.81
CA PRO A 68 -10.50 -8.23 -5.31
C PRO A 68 -10.67 -9.58 -6.04
N ASN A 69 -9.57 -10.31 -6.22
CA ASN A 69 -9.57 -11.64 -6.81
C ASN A 69 -9.52 -12.74 -5.75
N HIS A 70 -10.15 -12.53 -4.62
CA HIS A 70 -10.15 -13.44 -3.47
C HIS A 70 -11.44 -13.28 -2.65
N PRO A 71 -11.74 -14.22 -1.73
CA PRO A 71 -12.87 -14.08 -0.82
C PRO A 71 -12.79 -12.80 0.02
N THR A 72 -13.91 -12.12 0.17
CA THR A 72 -14.08 -10.96 1.05
C THR A 72 -15.05 -11.29 2.18
N GLY A 73 -15.13 -10.43 3.17
CA GLY A 73 -16.25 -10.42 4.10
C GLY A 73 -17.57 -10.05 3.40
N GLN A 74 -18.65 -10.19 4.14
CA GLN A 74 -19.97 -9.76 3.67
C GLN A 74 -20.07 -8.23 3.75
N PHE A 75 -20.45 -7.60 2.64
CA PHE A 75 -20.77 -6.17 2.58
C PHE A 75 -22.12 -5.94 1.92
N PRO A 76 -23.00 -5.10 2.53
CA PRO A 76 -22.81 -4.32 3.77
C PRO A 76 -22.79 -5.21 5.03
N ASN A 77 -22.18 -4.68 6.10
CA ASN A 77 -22.17 -5.29 7.41
C ASN A 77 -22.47 -4.26 8.51
N ALA A 78 -22.46 -4.66 9.78
CA ALA A 78 -22.80 -3.80 10.91
C ALA A 78 -21.92 -2.55 11.03
N GLY A 79 -20.62 -2.67 10.71
CA GLY A 79 -19.66 -1.55 10.76
C GLY A 79 -19.52 -0.80 9.43
N ASN A 80 -19.86 -1.43 8.30
CA ASN A 80 -19.72 -0.83 6.98
C ASN A 80 -20.97 -1.04 6.11
N PRO A 81 -21.71 0.03 5.76
CA PRO A 81 -22.98 -0.06 5.03
C PRO A 81 -22.83 -0.15 3.52
N ASN A 82 -21.63 0.00 3.02
CA ASN A 82 -21.37 0.13 1.60
C ASN A 82 -21.32 -1.25 0.94
N ARG A 83 -21.54 -1.29 -0.36
CA ARG A 83 -21.45 -2.52 -1.16
C ARG A 83 -20.23 -2.43 -2.07
N ILE A 84 -19.52 -3.54 -2.26
CA ILE A 84 -18.44 -3.62 -3.24
C ILE A 84 -19.04 -3.41 -4.64
N SER A 85 -18.42 -2.53 -5.41
CA SER A 85 -18.75 -2.31 -6.82
C SER A 85 -17.51 -2.09 -7.65
N ALA A 86 -17.59 -2.49 -8.92
CA ALA A 86 -16.51 -2.29 -9.87
C ALA A 86 -16.22 -0.79 -10.07
N GLN A 87 -14.95 -0.46 -10.09
CA GLN A 87 -14.44 0.87 -10.36
C GLN A 87 -13.91 0.96 -11.82
N ASN A 88 -13.52 2.14 -12.25
CA ASN A 88 -12.77 2.33 -13.49
C ASN A 88 -11.52 3.15 -13.15
N ALA A 89 -10.52 2.47 -12.62
CA ALA A 89 -9.33 3.11 -12.12
C ALA A 89 -8.14 2.93 -13.08
N LYS A 90 -7.30 3.96 -13.14
CA LYS A 90 -6.03 3.94 -13.86
C LYS A 90 -4.95 4.51 -12.94
N TYR A 91 -3.87 3.76 -12.80
CA TYR A 91 -2.69 4.16 -12.03
C TYR A 91 -1.47 4.16 -12.94
N THR A 92 -0.53 5.02 -12.64
CA THR A 92 0.75 5.10 -13.36
C THR A 92 1.87 5.19 -12.34
N PHE A 93 2.81 4.25 -12.42
CA PHE A 93 3.95 4.16 -11.53
C PHE A 93 5.24 4.30 -12.34
N PRO A 94 6.23 5.10 -11.96
CA PRO A 94 7.52 5.14 -12.61
C PRO A 94 8.22 3.76 -12.51
N MET A 95 8.93 3.36 -13.56
CA MET A 95 9.72 2.11 -13.56
C MET A 95 11.09 2.29 -12.92
N GLU A 96 11.58 3.51 -12.92
CA GLU A 96 12.85 3.91 -12.32
C GLU A 96 12.58 4.90 -11.18
N PRO A 97 12.06 4.42 -10.01
CA PRO A 97 11.77 5.28 -8.88
C PRO A 97 13.06 5.88 -8.32
N LYS A 98 12.96 7.10 -7.76
CA LYS A 98 14.10 7.80 -7.19
C LYS A 98 13.77 8.27 -5.78
N LEU A 99 14.63 7.93 -4.83
CA LEU A 99 14.53 8.47 -3.48
C LEU A 99 14.82 9.97 -3.49
N THR A 100 13.99 10.74 -2.78
CA THR A 100 14.15 12.20 -2.66
C THR A 100 14.94 12.62 -1.43
N GLY A 101 15.14 11.70 -0.48
CA GLY A 101 15.71 12.00 0.83
C GLY A 101 14.70 12.58 1.83
N GLU A 102 13.46 12.83 1.41
CA GLU A 102 12.38 13.34 2.25
C GLU A 102 11.17 12.42 2.18
N SER A 103 10.48 12.26 3.31
CA SER A 103 9.21 11.54 3.36
C SER A 103 8.05 12.51 3.09
N ARG A 104 7.09 12.10 2.27
CA ARG A 104 5.88 12.85 1.98
C ARG A 104 4.65 12.00 2.25
N TRP A 105 3.72 12.53 3.02
CA TRP A 105 2.46 11.85 3.30
C TRP A 105 1.71 11.46 2.03
N ALA A 106 1.13 10.26 2.01
CA ALA A 106 0.35 9.73 0.89
C ALA A 106 -0.94 9.08 1.42
N ARG A 107 -2.08 9.61 1.01
CA ARG A 107 -3.38 9.05 1.42
C ARG A 107 -3.59 7.64 0.87
N GLU A 108 -3.24 7.43 -0.36
CA GLU A 108 -3.31 6.15 -1.06
C GLU A 108 -1.88 5.81 -1.52
N PRO A 109 -1.04 5.22 -0.64
CA PRO A 109 0.38 5.08 -0.93
C PRO A 109 0.66 4.15 -2.11
N GLY A 110 -0.23 3.20 -2.40
CA GLY A 110 -0.01 2.25 -3.48
C GLY A 110 -1.23 1.42 -3.82
N VAL A 111 -1.03 0.51 -4.77
CA VAL A 111 -2.07 -0.36 -5.32
C VAL A 111 -1.53 -1.78 -5.41
N ALA A 112 -2.30 -2.73 -4.93
CA ALA A 112 -1.97 -4.15 -5.01
C ALA A 112 -2.00 -4.66 -6.45
N VAL A 113 -1.31 -5.76 -6.72
CA VAL A 113 -1.23 -6.36 -8.08
C VAL A 113 -2.59 -6.77 -8.64
N ASN A 114 -3.60 -6.97 -7.79
CA ASN A 114 -4.97 -7.22 -8.22
C ASN A 114 -5.77 -5.94 -8.53
N GLY A 115 -5.19 -4.77 -8.32
CA GLY A 115 -5.80 -3.47 -8.59
C GLY A 115 -6.56 -2.84 -7.43
N VAL A 116 -6.60 -3.48 -6.27
CA VAL A 116 -7.17 -2.93 -5.04
C VAL A 116 -6.14 -1.99 -4.39
N LYS A 117 -6.55 -0.79 -4.02
CA LYS A 117 -5.66 0.20 -3.39
C LYS A 117 -5.41 -0.08 -1.91
N PHE A 118 -4.29 0.42 -1.41
CA PHE A 118 -4.00 0.54 0.01
C PHE A 118 -4.37 1.94 0.51
N GLU A 119 -4.96 2.01 1.71
CA GLU A 119 -5.34 3.26 2.36
C GLU A 119 -5.05 3.13 3.87
N PRO A 120 -4.02 3.82 4.41
CA PRO A 120 -3.54 3.57 5.77
C PRO A 120 -4.45 4.11 6.86
N GLU A 121 -5.25 5.12 6.57
CA GLU A 121 -6.00 5.88 7.55
C GLU A 121 -7.51 5.83 7.26
N THR A 122 -8.30 6.28 8.24
CA THR A 122 -9.74 6.43 8.09
C THR A 122 -10.16 7.90 8.00
N ALA A 123 -11.43 8.15 7.69
CA ALA A 123 -12.03 9.47 7.80
C ALA A 123 -12.57 9.75 9.22
N GLU A 124 -12.61 8.73 10.06
CA GLU A 124 -13.23 8.73 11.36
C GLU A 124 -12.37 9.47 12.39
N ARG A 125 -12.99 10.23 13.27
CA ARG A 125 -12.29 11.05 14.27
C ARG A 125 -13.15 11.36 15.48
N PHE A 126 -12.50 11.53 16.61
CA PHE A 126 -13.04 12.20 17.78
C PHE A 126 -12.69 13.69 17.73
N VAL A 127 -13.61 14.51 18.19
CA VAL A 127 -13.40 15.96 18.33
C VAL A 127 -13.72 16.32 19.78
N CYS A 128 -12.75 16.92 20.49
CA CYS A 128 -12.87 17.32 21.87
C CYS A 128 -13.46 18.75 21.98
N GLU A 129 -14.15 19.05 23.07
CA GLU A 129 -14.64 20.41 23.33
C GLU A 129 -13.48 21.43 23.46
N SER A 130 -12.34 20.98 23.95
CA SER A 130 -11.10 21.76 24.02
C SER A 130 -10.42 22.00 22.68
N GLY A 131 -10.87 21.33 21.59
CA GLY A 131 -10.40 21.55 20.22
C GLY A 131 -9.46 20.50 19.67
N GLU A 132 -9.03 19.52 20.43
CA GLU A 132 -8.21 18.42 19.95
C GLU A 132 -9.00 17.53 19.02
N VAL A 133 -8.31 16.96 18.01
CA VAL A 133 -8.89 16.05 17.03
C VAL A 133 -8.05 14.78 16.99
N TYR A 134 -8.68 13.66 17.32
CA TYR A 134 -8.06 12.34 17.31
C TYR A 134 -8.59 11.51 16.15
N LYS A 135 -7.73 11.26 15.18
CA LYS A 135 -8.06 10.45 14.01
C LYS A 135 -7.93 8.98 14.36
N ILE A 136 -8.98 8.21 14.06
CA ILE A 136 -9.05 6.79 14.42
C ILE A 136 -8.27 5.97 13.40
N GLU A 137 -7.53 4.98 13.89
CA GLU A 137 -6.92 3.95 13.07
C GLU A 137 -7.96 3.00 12.49
N ALA A 138 -7.68 2.43 11.33
CA ALA A 138 -8.57 1.42 10.76
C ALA A 138 -8.57 0.14 11.57
N ILE A 139 -7.40 -0.27 12.05
CA ILE A 139 -7.19 -1.49 12.83
C ILE A 139 -7.12 -1.11 14.31
N GLN A 140 -8.25 -1.15 14.99
CA GLN A 140 -8.46 -0.84 16.40
C GLN A 140 -9.76 -1.49 16.88
N GLU A 141 -10.03 -1.45 18.19
CA GLU A 141 -11.16 -2.16 18.80
C GLU A 141 -12.27 -1.24 19.33
N LEU A 142 -12.05 0.08 19.36
CA LEU A 142 -13.01 1.04 19.93
C LEU A 142 -14.29 1.16 19.11
N ILE A 143 -14.18 1.20 17.77
CA ILE A 143 -15.28 1.29 16.84
C ILE A 143 -15.23 0.17 15.80
N ASN A 144 -16.39 -0.41 15.53
CA ASN A 144 -16.52 -1.37 14.44
C ASN A 144 -16.58 -0.65 13.09
N LEU A 145 -15.51 -0.67 12.33
CA LEU A 145 -15.41 -0.13 10.96
C LEU A 145 -15.78 -1.16 9.89
N GLY A 146 -16.17 -2.36 10.29
CA GLY A 146 -16.60 -3.41 9.39
C GLY A 146 -15.50 -3.99 8.52
N LEU A 147 -14.25 -3.99 9.00
CA LEU A 147 -13.14 -4.66 8.31
C LEU A 147 -13.41 -6.17 8.19
N ASP A 148 -13.02 -6.73 7.06
CA ASP A 148 -13.04 -8.18 6.84
C ASP A 148 -11.69 -8.84 7.22
N GLN A 149 -11.58 -10.14 6.95
CA GLN A 149 -10.38 -10.92 7.22
C GLN A 149 -9.14 -10.48 6.43
N ASN A 150 -9.30 -9.64 5.43
CA ASN A 150 -8.21 -9.03 4.66
C ASN A 150 -7.84 -7.64 5.17
N LEU A 151 -8.31 -7.24 6.36
CA LEU A 151 -8.16 -5.91 6.92
C LEU A 151 -8.61 -4.83 5.92
N ALA A 152 -9.76 -5.06 5.30
CA ALA A 152 -10.32 -4.22 4.23
C ALA A 152 -11.80 -3.94 4.45
N HIS A 153 -12.26 -2.83 3.92
CA HIS A 153 -13.67 -2.50 3.86
C HIS A 153 -14.03 -1.66 2.61
N VAL A 154 -15.24 -1.12 2.55
CA VAL A 154 -15.78 -0.50 1.34
C VAL A 154 -16.07 0.98 1.56
N GLN A 155 -15.57 1.83 0.68
CA GLN A 155 -15.90 3.27 0.66
C GLN A 155 -17.35 3.52 0.16
N PRO A 156 -17.94 4.71 0.42
CA PRO A 156 -19.25 5.07 -0.12
C PRO A 156 -19.35 4.98 -1.65
N THR A 157 -18.23 5.08 -2.36
CA THR A 157 -18.14 4.89 -3.82
C THR A 157 -18.21 3.43 -4.26
N GLY A 158 -18.22 2.49 -3.31
CA GLY A 158 -18.14 1.05 -3.59
C GLY A 158 -16.72 0.52 -3.76
N ALA A 159 -15.70 1.35 -3.59
CA ALA A 159 -14.30 0.93 -3.70
C ALA A 159 -13.88 0.12 -2.46
N TYR A 160 -13.56 -1.15 -2.66
CA TYR A 160 -12.91 -2.00 -1.68
C TYR A 160 -11.45 -1.62 -1.56
N HIS A 161 -10.90 -1.56 -0.34
CA HIS A 161 -9.51 -1.13 -0.12
C HIS A 161 -8.93 -1.78 1.14
N TYR A 162 -7.59 -1.95 1.14
CA TYR A 162 -6.84 -2.59 2.22
C TYR A 162 -6.30 -1.56 3.21
N HIS A 163 -6.42 -1.85 4.50
CA HIS A 163 -5.77 -1.11 5.60
C HIS A 163 -4.56 -1.84 6.20
N GLY A 164 -4.37 -3.08 5.85
CA GLY A 164 -3.29 -3.93 6.35
C GLY A 164 -2.98 -5.07 5.39
N VAL A 165 -2.47 -6.17 5.92
CA VAL A 165 -2.09 -7.35 5.13
C VAL A 165 -3.32 -8.00 4.52
N PRO A 166 -3.44 -8.02 3.17
CA PRO A 166 -4.54 -8.70 2.50
C PRO A 166 -4.27 -10.21 2.45
N GLN A 167 -4.61 -10.92 3.54
CA GLN A 167 -4.20 -12.30 3.77
C GLN A 167 -4.56 -13.22 2.60
N ALA A 168 -5.78 -13.12 2.07
CA ALA A 168 -6.20 -13.97 0.96
C ALA A 168 -5.49 -13.63 -0.37
N LEU A 169 -5.01 -12.40 -0.57
CA LEU A 169 -4.15 -12.06 -1.70
C LEU A 169 -2.76 -12.65 -1.51
N VAL A 170 -2.18 -12.50 -0.31
CA VAL A 170 -0.87 -13.07 0.02
C VAL A 170 -0.86 -14.58 -0.23
N GLU A 171 -1.88 -15.30 0.22
CA GLU A 171 -2.03 -16.76 -0.01
C GLU A 171 -2.05 -17.12 -1.50
N ARG A 172 -2.66 -16.27 -2.34
CA ARG A 172 -2.68 -16.47 -3.80
C ARG A 172 -1.35 -16.17 -4.48
N LEU A 173 -0.53 -15.31 -3.90
CA LEU A 173 0.77 -14.90 -4.43
C LEU A 173 1.91 -15.76 -3.90
N ASP A 174 1.65 -16.56 -2.89
CA ASP A 174 2.66 -17.40 -2.22
C ASP A 174 3.23 -18.48 -3.18
N LYS A 175 4.53 -18.41 -3.37
CA LYS A 175 5.34 -19.36 -4.14
C LYS A 175 6.39 -20.05 -3.28
N GLY A 176 6.26 -19.97 -1.95
CA GLY A 176 7.20 -20.51 -0.98
C GLY A 176 8.38 -19.58 -0.69
N GLU A 177 8.34 -18.33 -1.15
CA GLU A 177 9.34 -17.31 -0.89
C GLU A 177 8.94 -16.44 0.30
N ASP A 178 9.90 -15.95 1.09
CA ASP A 178 9.59 -15.08 2.22
C ASP A 178 9.08 -13.70 1.77
N ILE A 179 9.69 -13.12 0.73
CA ILE A 179 9.35 -11.79 0.24
C ILE A 179 8.41 -11.90 -0.95
N ILE A 180 7.20 -11.45 -0.76
CA ILE A 180 6.13 -11.50 -1.78
C ILE A 180 5.87 -10.10 -2.31
N LEU A 181 5.99 -9.90 -3.63
CA LEU A 181 5.55 -8.68 -4.29
C LEU A 181 4.02 -8.62 -4.27
N ILE A 182 3.45 -7.66 -3.53
CA ILE A 182 2.00 -7.50 -3.39
C ILE A 182 1.44 -6.28 -4.11
N GLY A 183 2.28 -5.34 -4.55
CA GLY A 183 1.83 -4.12 -5.21
C GLY A 183 2.94 -3.17 -5.60
N TYR A 184 2.53 -1.98 -6.03
CA TYR A 184 3.42 -0.87 -6.34
C TYR A 184 2.94 0.40 -5.65
N ALA A 185 3.88 1.12 -5.06
CA ALA A 185 3.65 2.43 -4.49
C ALA A 185 3.55 3.51 -5.58
N LYS A 186 2.90 4.64 -5.28
CA LYS A 186 2.71 5.74 -6.25
C LYS A 186 4.02 6.30 -6.82
N ASP A 187 5.08 6.27 -6.04
CA ASP A 187 6.42 6.70 -6.45
C ASP A 187 7.17 5.63 -7.28
N GLY A 188 6.56 4.47 -7.49
CA GLY A 188 7.06 3.39 -8.34
C GLY A 188 7.83 2.31 -7.62
N PHE A 189 8.19 2.49 -6.36
CA PHE A 189 8.82 1.44 -5.58
C PHE A 189 7.88 0.25 -5.36
N PRO A 190 8.41 -0.98 -5.32
CA PRO A 190 7.60 -2.15 -5.04
C PRO A 190 7.07 -2.13 -3.60
N MET A 191 5.93 -2.76 -3.41
CA MET A 191 5.36 -3.04 -2.10
C MET A 191 5.41 -4.54 -1.86
N TYR A 192 5.97 -4.94 -0.75
CA TYR A 192 6.19 -6.33 -0.38
C TYR A 192 5.48 -6.71 0.91
N TYR A 193 5.33 -8.01 1.09
CA TYR A 193 5.00 -8.64 2.37
C TYR A 193 6.09 -9.68 2.70
N SER A 194 6.56 -9.69 3.95
CA SER A 194 7.47 -10.74 4.44
C SER A 194 6.67 -11.76 5.23
N GLN A 195 6.64 -13.01 4.76
CA GLN A 195 5.90 -14.12 5.40
C GLN A 195 6.46 -14.45 6.78
N SER A 196 7.78 -14.45 6.94
CA SER A 196 8.46 -14.70 8.22
C SER A 196 8.22 -13.58 9.24
N GLY A 197 7.85 -12.37 8.77
CA GLY A 197 7.71 -11.20 9.64
C GLY A 197 9.03 -10.78 10.28
N ARG A 198 10.18 -11.10 9.66
CA ARG A 198 11.52 -10.79 10.18
C ARG A 198 11.80 -9.28 10.22
N TYR A 199 11.18 -8.50 9.35
CA TYR A 199 11.38 -7.06 9.33
C TYR A 199 10.34 -6.35 10.20
N LYS A 200 10.82 -5.59 11.18
CA LYS A 200 9.97 -4.94 12.18
C LYS A 200 9.82 -3.45 11.90
N PRO A 201 8.58 -2.92 11.97
CA PRO A 201 8.37 -1.48 11.97
C PRO A 201 9.08 -0.78 13.13
N SER A 202 9.41 0.49 12.92
CA SER A 202 10.08 1.31 13.93
C SER A 202 9.12 2.25 14.67
N TYR A 203 7.86 1.85 14.80
CA TYR A 203 6.86 2.61 15.55
C TYR A 203 6.60 1.99 16.92
N VAL A 204 6.43 2.85 17.90
CA VAL A 204 6.08 2.48 19.28
C VAL A 204 4.90 3.31 19.76
N LEU A 205 4.19 2.84 20.80
CA LEU A 205 3.17 3.66 21.45
C LEU A 205 3.82 4.85 22.14
N SER A 206 3.24 6.04 21.97
CA SER A 206 3.65 7.24 22.67
C SER A 206 3.55 7.05 24.18
N GLN A 207 4.47 7.67 24.91
CA GLN A 207 4.41 7.75 26.37
C GLN A 207 3.64 9.01 26.83
N ASP A 208 3.38 9.95 25.92
CA ASP A 208 2.66 11.17 26.24
C ASP A 208 1.16 10.88 26.28
N PRO A 209 0.47 11.21 27.39
CA PRO A 209 -0.96 10.99 27.49
C PRO A 209 -1.72 11.87 26.49
N ARG A 210 -2.86 11.37 26.00
CA ARG A 210 -3.79 12.19 25.21
C ARG A 210 -4.31 13.33 26.08
N THR A 211 -4.56 14.47 25.46
CA THR A 211 -5.15 15.64 26.09
C THR A 211 -6.58 15.84 25.57
N GLY A 212 -7.32 16.76 26.15
CA GLY A 212 -8.67 17.09 25.75
C GLY A 212 -9.74 16.55 26.69
N GLU A 213 -10.79 17.32 26.82
CA GLU A 213 -11.92 17.00 27.66
C GLU A 213 -13.16 16.81 26.78
N ILE A 214 -13.98 15.80 27.12
CA ILE A 214 -15.24 15.48 26.46
C ILE A 214 -15.07 15.41 24.93
N CYS A 215 -14.50 14.29 24.47
CA CYS A 215 -14.26 14.05 23.06
C CYS A 215 -15.38 13.18 22.48
N GLU A 216 -15.98 13.63 21.39
CA GLU A 216 -17.10 12.94 20.76
C GLU A 216 -16.75 12.41 19.39
N TYR A 217 -17.11 11.16 19.16
CA TYR A 217 -17.21 10.57 17.84
C TYR A 217 -18.65 10.67 17.37
N ARG A 218 -18.86 11.32 16.23
CA ARG A 218 -20.18 11.48 15.65
C ARG A 218 -20.22 10.91 14.24
N ASN A 219 -21.03 9.89 14.10
CA ASN A 219 -21.37 9.36 12.80
C ASN A 219 -22.88 9.01 12.79
N PRO A 220 -23.55 9.03 11.64
CA PRO A 220 -25.01 8.80 11.58
C PRO A 220 -25.50 7.47 12.15
N ARG A 221 -24.59 6.51 12.37
CA ARG A 221 -24.93 5.17 12.86
C ARG A 221 -24.45 4.87 14.25
N GLN A 222 -23.44 5.58 14.71
CA GLN A 222 -22.80 5.34 15.99
C GLN A 222 -22.36 6.67 16.57
N SER A 223 -22.95 7.05 17.68
CA SER A 223 -22.48 8.18 18.49
C SER A 223 -21.85 7.61 19.74
N LEU A 224 -20.59 7.88 19.93
CA LEU A 224 -19.88 7.59 21.16
C LEU A 224 -19.49 8.93 21.77
N SER A 225 -19.92 9.18 22.99
CA SER A 225 -19.36 10.21 23.83
C SER A 225 -18.41 9.49 24.78
N ASP A 226 -17.13 9.69 24.60
CA ASP A 226 -16.14 9.23 25.53
C ASP A 226 -15.38 10.44 26.06
N SER A 227 -15.51 10.67 27.36
CA SER A 227 -14.46 11.34 28.08
C SER A 227 -13.34 10.33 28.15
N PHE A 228 -12.28 10.41 27.33
CA PHE A 228 -11.16 9.49 27.44
C PHE A 228 -10.85 9.18 28.91
N SER A 229 -11.52 8.16 29.45
CA SER A 229 -11.34 7.72 30.82
C SER A 229 -9.92 7.15 31.02
N ASP A 230 -9.28 6.74 29.93
CA ASP A 230 -7.87 6.42 29.84
C ASP A 230 -7.23 7.27 28.74
N THR A 231 -6.40 8.23 29.14
CA THR A 231 -5.67 9.12 28.25
C THR A 231 -4.41 8.48 27.67
N ARG A 232 -4.06 7.25 28.12
CA ARG A 232 -2.85 6.58 27.62
C ARG A 232 -3.01 6.13 26.19
N PRO A 233 -2.00 6.34 25.33
CA PRO A 233 -1.94 5.77 24.02
C PRO A 233 -2.07 4.23 24.05
N ASP A 234 -2.99 3.69 23.26
CA ASP A 234 -3.28 2.25 23.16
C ASP A 234 -3.27 1.74 21.71
N GLY A 235 -3.01 2.65 20.77
CA GLY A 235 -3.00 2.35 19.34
C GLY A 235 -4.32 2.64 18.62
N THR A 236 -5.33 3.12 19.33
CA THR A 236 -6.64 3.46 18.74
C THR A 236 -6.55 4.63 17.76
N PHE A 237 -5.68 5.59 18.03
CA PHE A 237 -5.56 6.80 17.23
C PHE A 237 -4.20 6.91 16.53
N VAL A 238 -4.20 7.59 15.41
CA VAL A 238 -2.97 7.91 14.64
C VAL A 238 -1.90 8.56 15.52
N SER A 239 -2.32 9.45 16.43
CA SER A 239 -1.43 10.17 17.35
C SER A 239 -0.83 9.32 18.47
N ASP A 240 -1.33 8.10 18.65
CA ASP A 240 -0.81 7.19 19.66
C ASP A 240 0.56 6.61 19.29
N TRP A 241 0.94 6.73 18.03
CA TRP A 241 2.13 6.10 17.49
C TRP A 241 3.23 7.11 17.21
N VAL A 242 4.44 6.76 17.59
CA VAL A 242 5.65 7.55 17.38
C VAL A 242 6.70 6.72 16.65
N TYR A 243 7.23 7.28 15.57
CA TYR A 243 8.40 6.68 14.92
C TYR A 243 9.65 6.89 15.76
N VAL A 244 10.41 5.82 15.97
CA VAL A 244 11.69 5.84 16.68
C VAL A 244 12.74 5.21 15.78
N GLU A 245 13.63 6.03 15.25
CA GLU A 245 14.70 5.58 14.36
C GLU A 245 15.54 4.47 15.01
N GLY A 246 15.71 3.36 14.29
CA GLY A 246 16.50 2.21 14.78
C GLY A 246 15.80 1.35 15.82
N HIS A 247 14.52 1.58 16.15
CA HIS A 247 13.77 0.66 17.02
C HIS A 247 13.49 -0.67 16.32
N GLY A 248 13.11 -0.63 15.06
CA GLY A 248 12.95 -1.78 14.18
C GLY A 248 13.89 -1.69 12.96
N ASP A 249 13.53 -2.38 11.91
CA ASP A 249 14.31 -2.47 10.67
C ASP A 249 13.85 -1.46 9.62
N LEU A 250 12.59 -1.00 9.73
CA LEU A 250 11.91 -0.21 8.71
C LEU A 250 12.00 1.28 9.03
N ASP A 251 12.07 2.10 8.00
CA ASP A 251 12.03 3.55 8.13
C ASP A 251 10.62 4.09 8.43
N GLU A 252 10.48 5.40 8.55
CA GLU A 252 9.22 6.07 8.91
C GLU A 252 8.08 5.85 7.90
N CYS A 253 8.40 5.46 6.68
CA CYS A 253 7.41 5.10 5.65
C CYS A 253 7.21 3.59 5.51
N ASN A 254 7.71 2.80 6.45
CA ASN A 254 7.72 1.35 6.40
C ASN A 254 8.55 0.80 5.23
N GLY A 255 9.59 1.54 4.84
CA GLY A 255 10.50 1.20 3.76
C GLY A 255 11.79 0.56 4.25
N ILE A 256 12.40 -0.21 3.36
CA ILE A 256 13.69 -0.88 3.58
C ILE A 256 14.37 -1.18 2.25
N THR A 257 15.70 -1.29 2.28
CA THR A 257 16.47 -1.82 1.15
C THR A 257 16.72 -3.30 1.34
N ILE A 258 16.24 -4.12 0.41
CA ILE A 258 16.45 -5.57 0.36
C ILE A 258 17.23 -5.87 -0.91
N ASP A 259 18.35 -6.56 -0.79
CA ASP A 259 19.23 -6.93 -1.92
C ASP A 259 19.61 -5.75 -2.85
N GLY A 260 19.74 -4.55 -2.27
CA GLY A 260 20.10 -3.33 -2.98
C GLY A 260 18.93 -2.56 -3.60
N GLU A 261 17.71 -3.06 -3.50
CA GLU A 261 16.52 -2.41 -4.00
C GLU A 261 15.65 -1.90 -2.83
N TYR A 262 15.28 -0.62 -2.89
CA TYR A 262 14.37 -0.04 -1.91
C TYR A 262 12.92 -0.41 -2.24
N GLY A 263 12.13 -0.70 -1.20
CA GLY A 263 10.71 -0.97 -1.31
C GLY A 263 10.01 -0.75 0.02
N TYR A 264 8.68 -0.79 0.01
CA TYR A 264 7.85 -0.66 1.20
C TYR A 264 7.32 -2.02 1.64
N LEU A 265 7.19 -2.23 2.95
CA LEU A 265 6.56 -3.41 3.48
C LEU A 265 5.15 -3.12 3.99
N VAL A 266 4.22 -4.00 3.67
CA VAL A 266 2.96 -4.13 4.39
C VAL A 266 3.18 -5.11 5.53
N THR A 267 2.86 -4.69 6.77
CA THR A 267 3.22 -5.40 8.00
C THR A 267 1.99 -5.77 8.81
N LYS A 268 2.11 -6.77 9.70
CA LYS A 268 1.07 -7.14 10.66
C LYS A 268 1.00 -6.18 11.85
N GLU A 269 2.08 -5.45 12.09
CA GLU A 269 2.22 -4.47 13.14
C GLU A 269 2.08 -3.06 12.55
N TYR A 270 1.73 -2.07 13.39
CA TYR A 270 1.64 -0.68 12.96
C TYR A 270 2.96 -0.21 12.31
N PRO A 271 2.93 0.51 11.19
CA PRO A 271 1.80 1.26 10.59
C PRO A 271 0.95 0.44 9.61
N TYR A 272 1.09 -0.86 9.55
CA TYR A 272 0.39 -1.80 8.68
C TYR A 272 0.67 -1.58 7.19
N VAL A 273 0.38 -0.39 6.67
CA VAL A 273 0.69 0.06 5.32
C VAL A 273 1.42 1.41 5.38
N SER A 274 2.22 1.72 4.37
CA SER A 274 2.98 2.98 4.30
C SER A 274 2.07 4.19 4.45
N ARG A 275 2.48 5.18 5.26
CA ARG A 275 1.76 6.44 5.48
C ARG A 275 2.40 7.59 4.74
N CYS A 276 3.60 7.39 4.27
CA CYS A 276 4.35 8.32 3.45
C CYS A 276 5.14 7.55 2.40
N LEU A 277 5.67 8.27 1.44
CA LEU A 277 6.54 7.75 0.41
C LEU A 277 7.82 8.59 0.36
N LYS A 278 8.94 7.98 0.02
CA LYS A 278 10.27 8.60 -0.04
C LYS A 278 10.75 8.87 -1.45
N GLY A 279 9.97 8.44 -2.45
CA GLY A 279 10.25 8.71 -3.85
C GLY A 279 9.44 9.88 -4.40
N GLU A 280 9.74 10.23 -5.65
CA GLU A 280 9.01 11.28 -6.37
C GLU A 280 7.63 10.77 -6.78
N PHE A 281 6.56 11.46 -6.38
CA PHE A 281 5.20 11.19 -6.83
C PHE A 281 4.36 12.46 -6.91
N THR A 282 3.31 12.40 -7.70
CA THR A 282 2.32 13.48 -7.81
C THR A 282 1.01 13.04 -7.20
N GLU A 283 0.52 13.77 -6.21
CA GLU A 283 -0.85 13.63 -5.75
C GLU A 283 -1.79 14.23 -6.80
N THR A 284 -2.77 13.45 -7.24
CA THR A 284 -3.76 13.90 -8.24
C THR A 284 -4.74 14.93 -7.68
N ARG A 285 -4.75 15.12 -6.35
CA ARG A 285 -5.44 16.21 -5.66
C ARG A 285 -4.53 16.73 -4.54
N PRO A 286 -4.27 18.05 -4.45
CA PRO A 286 -3.59 18.63 -3.31
C PRO A 286 -4.51 18.45 -2.10
N GLN A 287 -4.26 17.43 -1.31
CA GLN A 287 -4.85 17.28 0.02
C GLN A 287 -3.67 17.41 0.98
N GLY A 288 -3.63 18.54 1.67
CA GLY A 288 -2.79 18.66 2.85
C GLY A 288 -3.09 17.54 3.85
N PRO A 289 -2.21 17.30 4.81
CA PRO A 289 -2.48 16.34 5.86
C PRO A 289 -3.88 16.63 6.44
N PRO A 290 -4.64 15.59 6.82
CA PRO A 290 -5.94 15.81 7.43
C PRO A 290 -5.80 16.76 8.61
N PRO A 291 -6.82 17.62 8.86
CA PRO A 291 -6.80 18.51 10.02
C PRO A 291 -6.51 17.70 11.28
N GLY A 292 -5.43 18.04 12.01
CA GLY A 292 -5.00 17.31 13.20
C GLY A 292 -3.76 16.43 13.03
N ALA A 293 -3.26 16.20 11.83
CA ALA A 293 -1.93 15.64 11.65
C ALA A 293 -0.90 16.72 11.97
N HIS A 294 -0.38 16.73 13.20
CA HIS A 294 0.78 17.54 13.52
C HIS A 294 1.98 16.94 12.81
N PRO A 295 2.81 17.74 12.12
CA PRO A 295 4.11 17.27 11.68
C PRO A 295 4.85 16.83 12.95
N HIS A 296 5.38 15.61 12.95
CA HIS A 296 6.20 15.09 14.03
C HIS A 296 7.33 16.08 14.25
N ARG A 297 7.23 16.86 15.35
CA ARG A 297 8.33 17.71 15.78
C ARG A 297 9.34 16.78 16.39
N PRO A 298 10.57 16.72 15.87
CA PRO A 298 11.60 15.91 16.52
C PRO A 298 11.72 16.35 17.99
N PRO A 299 11.96 15.42 18.91
CA PRO A 299 12.13 15.77 20.31
C PRO A 299 13.20 16.85 20.44
N PRO A 300 13.05 17.83 21.35
CA PRO A 300 14.05 18.87 21.56
C PRO A 300 15.37 18.20 21.91
N ARG A 301 16.43 18.53 21.19
CA ARG A 301 17.78 18.10 21.54
C ARG A 301 18.05 18.60 22.95
N GLY A 302 18.26 17.66 23.87
CA GLY A 302 18.67 17.97 25.22
C GLY A 302 19.90 18.89 25.17
N HIS A 303 19.78 20.06 25.73
CA HIS A 303 20.95 20.88 26.02
C HIS A 303 21.78 20.09 27.04
N GLY A 304 22.93 19.58 26.60
CA GLY A 304 23.95 19.13 27.54
C GLY A 304 24.33 20.32 28.40
N GLU A 305 24.14 20.17 29.68
CA GLU A 305 24.73 21.05 30.65
C GLU A 305 26.24 20.76 30.68
N ASP A 306 27.04 21.82 30.43
CA ASP A 306 28.47 21.85 30.73
C ASP A 306 28.69 21.94 32.25
#